data_6f03ee9699c5cc283ebafe8e4119673a
#
_entry.id   6f03ee9699c5cc283ebafe8e4119673a
#
_cell.length_a   1.000
_cell.length_b   1.000
_cell.length_c   1.000
_cell.angle_alpha   90.00
_cell.angle_beta   90.00
_cell.angle_gamma   90.00
#
_symmetry.space_group_name_H-M   'P 1'
#
loop_
_entity.id
_entity.type
_entity.pdbx_description
1 polymer ?
#
loop_
_entity_poly.entity_id
_entity_poly.type
_entity_poly.pdbx_seq_one_letter_code
_entity_poly.pdbx_strand_id
1 'polypeptide(L)'
;TFTAGNNMMIHQNGSEVQVALNPNLTGIESIAITGGPTINGNGIDMGGDRITNVGAGIAPTDAVNLGQLNQGLANTLTQANSYTDNAISNLRFDLGDFRRDANGGTASAMAMGTVPQAFEPGMGIMGFGVAHWQGEQAIAVGFSKASDNGRIVIRASGTYNTRNQAGAAAGVGFQF
;
A
#
# COMPACT_ATOMS: atom_id res chain seq x y z
N THR A 1 -43.39 -64.85 -18.01
CA THR A 1 -42.07 -64.47 -17.38
C THR A 1 -41.92 -62.97 -17.51
N PHE A 2 -41.63 -62.29 -16.40
CA PHE A 2 -41.26 -60.84 -16.39
C PHE A 2 -39.75 -60.76 -16.21
N THR A 3 -39.10 -59.95 -17.01
CA THR A 3 -37.65 -59.72 -16.92
C THR A 3 -37.42 -58.22 -16.70
N ALA A 4 -36.71 -57.90 -15.62
CA ALA A 4 -36.35 -56.49 -15.36
C ALA A 4 -35.18 -56.07 -16.26
N GLY A 5 -35.26 -54.81 -16.82
CA GLY A 5 -34.13 -54.19 -17.45
C GLY A 5 -33.11 -53.65 -16.39
N ASN A 6 -31.96 -53.11 -16.83
CA ASN A 6 -30.83 -52.77 -15.97
C ASN A 6 -31.17 -51.80 -14.80
N ASN A 7 -32.14 -50.92 -14.98
CA ASN A 7 -32.52 -49.90 -14.00
C ASN A 7 -33.83 -50.17 -13.29
N MET A 8 -34.41 -51.35 -13.48
CA MET A 8 -35.69 -51.76 -12.90
C MET A 8 -35.48 -52.97 -11.98
N MET A 9 -36.23 -53.01 -10.89
CA MET A 9 -36.35 -54.18 -10.00
C MET A 9 -37.79 -54.65 -10.02
N ILE A 10 -37.94 -55.99 -10.06
CA ILE A 10 -39.25 -56.65 -9.95
C ILE A 10 -39.18 -57.53 -8.71
N HIS A 11 -40.05 -57.28 -7.77
CA HIS A 11 -40.24 -58.10 -6.59
C HIS A 11 -41.64 -58.71 -6.60
N GLN A 12 -41.72 -60.03 -6.47
CA GLN A 12 -42.99 -60.73 -6.40
C GLN A 12 -43.22 -61.35 -5.01
N ASN A 13 -44.35 -61.00 -4.42
CA ASN A 13 -44.76 -61.56 -3.15
C ASN A 13 -46.17 -62.16 -3.30
N GLY A 14 -46.24 -63.50 -3.42
CA GLY A 14 -47.52 -64.20 -3.73
C GLY A 14 -48.05 -63.76 -5.09
N SER A 15 -49.30 -63.23 -5.13
CA SER A 15 -49.93 -62.72 -6.33
C SER A 15 -49.62 -61.25 -6.64
N GLU A 16 -48.91 -60.58 -5.77
CA GLU A 16 -48.49 -59.16 -5.94
C GLU A 16 -47.15 -59.07 -6.67
N VAL A 17 -47.07 -58.21 -7.66
CA VAL A 17 -45.81 -57.89 -8.38
C VAL A 17 -45.54 -56.40 -8.19
N GLN A 18 -44.45 -56.09 -7.49
CA GLN A 18 -43.95 -54.74 -7.28
C GLN A 18 -42.86 -54.45 -8.31
N VAL A 19 -42.97 -53.30 -9.00
CA VAL A 19 -41.97 -52.83 -9.95
C VAL A 19 -41.41 -51.51 -9.42
N ALA A 20 -40.09 -51.41 -9.25
CA ALA A 20 -39.40 -50.23 -8.72
C ALA A 20 -38.14 -49.92 -9.52
N LEU A 21 -37.65 -48.68 -9.41
CA LEU A 21 -36.34 -48.35 -9.92
C LEU A 21 -35.23 -49.00 -9.07
N ASN A 22 -34.18 -49.44 -9.73
CA ASN A 22 -32.97 -49.86 -9.04
C ASN A 22 -32.37 -48.68 -8.28
N PRO A 23 -32.01 -48.84 -6.97
CA PRO A 23 -31.34 -47.79 -6.22
C PRO A 23 -30.03 -47.29 -6.87
N ASN A 24 -29.35 -48.17 -7.61
CA ASN A 24 -28.13 -47.87 -8.35
C ASN A 24 -28.43 -47.80 -9.83
N LEU A 25 -28.71 -46.63 -10.34
CA LEU A 25 -28.99 -46.41 -11.79
C LEU A 25 -27.66 -46.37 -12.55
N THR A 26 -27.57 -47.09 -13.66
CA THR A 26 -26.37 -47.16 -14.52
C THR A 26 -26.74 -46.88 -15.98
N GLY A 27 -25.82 -46.30 -16.76
CA GLY A 27 -26.04 -45.99 -18.18
C GLY A 27 -27.11 -44.92 -18.40
N ILE A 28 -27.31 -44.01 -17.46
CA ILE A 28 -28.20 -42.85 -17.60
C ILE A 28 -27.46 -41.77 -18.37
N GLU A 29 -27.93 -41.40 -19.54
CA GLU A 29 -27.34 -40.35 -20.38
C GLU A 29 -27.75 -38.94 -19.95
N SER A 30 -28.98 -38.79 -19.42
CA SER A 30 -29.51 -37.51 -18.94
C SER A 30 -30.63 -37.69 -17.94
N ILE A 31 -30.70 -36.81 -16.95
CA ILE A 31 -31.83 -36.60 -16.05
C ILE A 31 -32.32 -35.18 -16.27
N ALA A 32 -33.51 -35.00 -16.81
CA ALA A 32 -34.13 -33.69 -17.04
C ALA A 32 -35.39 -33.57 -16.20
N ILE A 33 -35.47 -32.47 -15.44
CA ILE A 33 -36.67 -32.11 -14.65
C ILE A 33 -37.44 -31.04 -15.43
N THR A 34 -38.70 -31.31 -15.73
CA THR A 34 -39.54 -30.32 -16.45
C THR A 34 -39.61 -29.01 -15.68
N GLY A 35 -39.09 -27.91 -16.26
CA GLY A 35 -39.03 -26.61 -15.63
C GLY A 35 -37.91 -26.47 -14.57
N GLY A 36 -36.93 -27.39 -14.53
CA GLY A 36 -35.84 -27.41 -13.58
C GLY A 36 -34.53 -27.89 -14.21
N PRO A 37 -33.58 -28.38 -13.41
CA PRO A 37 -32.23 -28.69 -13.86
C PRO A 37 -32.15 -29.90 -14.80
N THR A 38 -31.11 -29.89 -15.63
CA THR A 38 -30.67 -31.03 -16.45
C THR A 38 -29.28 -31.48 -16.00
N ILE A 39 -29.08 -32.76 -15.79
CA ILE A 39 -27.80 -33.41 -15.46
C ILE A 39 -27.45 -34.35 -16.60
N ASN A 40 -26.31 -34.18 -17.23
CA ASN A 40 -25.81 -35.03 -18.31
C ASN A 40 -24.27 -35.06 -18.35
N GLY A 41 -23.67 -35.63 -19.41
CA GLY A 41 -22.23 -35.71 -19.57
C GLY A 41 -21.47 -34.37 -19.65
N ASN A 42 -22.17 -33.25 -19.86
CA ASN A 42 -21.60 -31.90 -19.87
C ASN A 42 -21.66 -31.22 -18.48
N GLY A 43 -22.33 -31.84 -17.48
CA GLY A 43 -22.48 -31.31 -16.14
C GLY A 43 -23.92 -31.11 -15.70
N ILE A 44 -24.11 -30.10 -14.85
CA ILE A 44 -25.43 -29.74 -14.29
C ILE A 44 -25.80 -28.35 -14.82
N ASP A 45 -26.87 -28.27 -15.59
CA ASP A 45 -27.50 -27.03 -16.03
C ASP A 45 -28.73 -26.76 -15.16
N MET A 46 -28.74 -25.66 -14.43
CA MET A 46 -29.81 -25.25 -13.52
C MET A 46 -30.93 -24.48 -14.24
N GLY A 47 -30.77 -24.14 -15.54
CA GLY A 47 -31.77 -23.37 -16.29
C GLY A 47 -32.04 -21.95 -15.77
N GLY A 48 -31.13 -21.39 -14.99
CA GLY A 48 -31.26 -20.08 -14.32
C GLY A 48 -31.78 -20.17 -12.87
N ASP A 49 -32.13 -21.35 -12.38
CA ASP A 49 -32.53 -21.54 -10.98
C ASP A 49 -31.37 -21.51 -10.02
N ARG A 50 -31.65 -21.20 -8.74
CA ARG A 50 -30.65 -21.13 -7.68
C ARG A 50 -30.33 -22.52 -7.14
N ILE A 51 -29.04 -22.74 -6.85
CA ILE A 51 -28.62 -23.84 -5.98
C ILE A 51 -28.66 -23.32 -4.54
N THR A 52 -29.47 -23.90 -3.68
CA THR A 52 -29.61 -23.54 -2.28
C THR A 52 -28.98 -24.60 -1.37
N ASN A 53 -28.68 -24.21 -0.11
CA ASN A 53 -28.07 -25.09 0.89
C ASN A 53 -26.70 -25.66 0.46
N VAL A 54 -25.95 -24.87 -0.33
CA VAL A 54 -24.55 -25.24 -0.66
C VAL A 54 -23.71 -25.10 0.58
N GLY A 55 -23.10 -26.19 1.01
CA GLY A 55 -22.13 -26.22 2.10
C GLY A 55 -20.90 -25.34 1.79
N ALA A 56 -20.09 -25.03 2.80
CA ALA A 56 -18.85 -24.33 2.55
C ALA A 56 -17.87 -25.22 1.80
N GLY A 57 -17.32 -24.74 0.68
CA GLY A 57 -16.24 -25.39 -0.04
C GLY A 57 -14.97 -25.47 0.82
N ILE A 58 -14.29 -26.60 0.79
CA ILE A 58 -13.07 -26.88 1.56
C ILE A 58 -11.89 -27.14 0.62
N ALA A 59 -12.13 -27.92 -0.45
CA ALA A 59 -11.11 -28.22 -1.45
C ALA A 59 -11.12 -27.18 -2.58
N PRO A 60 -10.00 -26.99 -3.30
CA PRO A 60 -9.91 -26.02 -4.39
C PRO A 60 -10.90 -26.23 -5.55
N THR A 61 -11.49 -27.43 -5.64
CA THR A 61 -12.46 -27.79 -6.68
C THR A 61 -13.91 -27.78 -6.19
N ASP A 62 -14.15 -27.41 -4.94
CA ASP A 62 -15.50 -27.32 -4.39
C ASP A 62 -16.21 -26.05 -4.85
N ALA A 63 -17.55 -26.12 -4.92
CA ALA A 63 -18.37 -24.95 -5.14
C ALA A 63 -18.28 -23.99 -3.95
N VAL A 64 -18.15 -22.72 -4.22
CA VAL A 64 -18.14 -21.66 -3.19
C VAL A 64 -19.55 -21.14 -2.98
N ASN A 65 -20.00 -21.06 -1.73
CA ASN A 65 -21.27 -20.44 -1.40
C ASN A 65 -21.15 -18.91 -1.24
N LEU A 66 -22.29 -18.21 -1.29
CA LEU A 66 -22.36 -16.74 -1.20
C LEU A 66 -21.75 -16.19 0.10
N GLY A 67 -21.84 -16.93 1.20
CA GLY A 67 -21.25 -16.53 2.49
C GLY A 67 -19.72 -16.46 2.41
N GLN A 68 -19.09 -17.47 1.83
CA GLN A 68 -17.63 -17.50 1.63
C GLN A 68 -17.17 -16.40 0.67
N LEU A 69 -17.92 -16.15 -0.42
CA LEU A 69 -17.61 -15.07 -1.35
C LEU A 69 -17.65 -13.71 -0.66
N ASN A 70 -18.73 -13.42 0.08
CA ASN A 70 -18.88 -12.15 0.80
C ASN A 70 -17.79 -11.95 1.85
N GLN A 71 -17.44 -13.01 2.59
CA GLN A 71 -16.33 -12.96 3.55
C GLN A 71 -14.99 -12.70 2.88
N GLY A 72 -14.73 -13.35 1.76
CA GLY A 72 -13.51 -13.14 0.97
C GLY A 72 -13.40 -11.68 0.47
N LEU A 73 -14.48 -11.14 -0.07
CA LEU A 73 -14.55 -9.74 -0.53
C LEU A 73 -14.33 -8.75 0.62
N ALA A 74 -14.97 -8.96 1.77
CA ALA A 74 -14.81 -8.11 2.95
C ALA A 74 -13.35 -8.12 3.46
N ASN A 75 -12.74 -9.30 3.53
CA ASN A 75 -11.35 -9.44 3.94
C ASN A 75 -10.40 -8.75 2.95
N THR A 76 -10.61 -8.93 1.65
CA THR A 76 -9.79 -8.29 0.61
C THR A 76 -9.90 -6.76 0.69
N LEU A 77 -11.11 -6.23 0.84
CA LEU A 77 -11.34 -4.79 0.99
C LEU A 77 -10.64 -4.23 2.23
N THR A 78 -10.74 -4.93 3.37
CA THR A 78 -10.07 -4.52 4.62
C THR A 78 -8.56 -4.51 4.46
N GLN A 79 -7.98 -5.51 3.82
CA GLN A 79 -6.53 -5.57 3.57
C GLN A 79 -6.07 -4.47 2.63
N ALA A 80 -6.82 -4.20 1.56
CA ALA A 80 -6.51 -3.13 0.59
C ALA A 80 -6.56 -1.74 1.25
N ASN A 81 -7.57 -1.48 2.08
CA ASN A 81 -7.68 -0.22 2.84
C ASN A 81 -6.52 -0.08 3.83
N SER A 82 -6.21 -1.13 4.59
CA SER A 82 -5.09 -1.10 5.55
C SER A 82 -3.75 -0.86 4.86
N TYR A 83 -3.52 -1.46 3.69
CA TYR A 83 -2.31 -1.21 2.90
C TYR A 83 -2.23 0.26 2.47
N THR A 84 -3.34 0.80 1.95
CA THR A 84 -3.42 2.19 1.50
C THR A 84 -3.19 3.17 2.66
N ASP A 85 -3.85 2.93 3.80
CA ASP A 85 -3.72 3.79 4.99
C ASP A 85 -2.30 3.80 5.53
N ASN A 86 -1.64 2.65 5.56
CA ASN A 86 -0.23 2.53 5.96
C ASN A 86 0.69 3.28 4.98
N ALA A 87 0.49 3.12 3.67
CA ALA A 87 1.26 3.81 2.66
C ALA A 87 1.11 5.35 2.76
N ILE A 88 -0.12 5.83 2.95
CA ILE A 88 -0.41 7.26 3.15
C ILE A 88 0.21 7.79 4.44
N SER A 89 0.16 7.01 5.52
CA SER A 89 0.76 7.40 6.80
C SER A 89 2.28 7.55 6.68
N ASN A 90 2.94 6.58 6.06
CA ASN A 90 4.39 6.64 5.81
C ASN A 90 4.76 7.87 4.96
N LEU A 91 4.01 8.11 3.88
CA LEU A 91 4.24 9.28 3.03
C LEU A 91 4.08 10.60 3.81
N ARG A 92 3.11 10.70 4.72
CA ARG A 92 2.93 11.88 5.58
C ARG A 92 4.11 12.09 6.53
N PHE A 93 4.67 11.02 7.09
CA PHE A 93 5.89 11.10 7.92
C PHE A 93 7.07 11.60 7.10
N ASP A 94 7.32 11.00 5.93
CA ASP A 94 8.43 11.37 5.05
C ASP A 94 8.33 12.85 4.60
N LEU A 95 7.14 13.30 4.21
CA LEU A 95 6.90 14.70 3.84
C LEU A 95 7.06 15.65 5.03
N GLY A 96 6.68 15.22 6.23
CA GLY A 96 6.89 15.96 7.47
C GLY A 96 8.37 16.16 7.76
N ASP A 97 9.15 15.12 7.68
CA ASP A 97 10.60 15.17 7.89
C ASP A 97 11.31 15.97 6.80
N PHE A 98 10.96 15.76 5.53
CA PHE A 98 11.49 16.54 4.42
C PHE A 98 11.24 18.05 4.61
N ARG A 99 10.03 18.44 5.02
CA ARG A 99 9.73 19.85 5.31
C ARG A 99 10.57 20.40 6.45
N ARG A 100 10.77 19.63 7.52
CA ARG A 100 11.59 20.04 8.66
C ARG A 100 13.06 20.16 8.27
N ASP A 101 13.56 19.24 7.44
CA ASP A 101 14.93 19.30 6.91
C ASP A 101 15.15 20.54 6.03
N ALA A 102 14.19 20.86 5.17
CA ALA A 102 14.22 22.08 4.38
C ALA A 102 14.19 23.35 5.24
N ASN A 103 13.37 23.35 6.31
CA ASN A 103 13.33 24.45 7.27
C ASN A 103 14.66 24.59 8.03
N GLY A 104 15.30 23.48 8.41
CA GLY A 104 16.63 23.45 9.01
C GLY A 104 17.68 24.05 8.08
N GLY A 105 17.65 23.71 6.79
CA GLY A 105 18.50 24.31 5.76
C GLY A 105 18.29 25.81 5.62
N THR A 106 17.03 26.27 5.64
CA THR A 106 16.69 27.69 5.63
C THR A 106 17.22 28.42 6.86
N ALA A 107 17.03 27.88 8.06
CA ALA A 107 17.60 28.43 9.29
C ALA A 107 19.14 28.51 9.21
N SER A 108 19.79 27.49 8.65
CA SER A 108 21.23 27.47 8.41
C SER A 108 21.70 28.61 7.51
N ALA A 109 21.02 28.81 6.38
CA ALA A 109 21.33 29.90 5.44
C ALA A 109 21.15 31.28 6.09
N MET A 110 20.05 31.44 6.85
CA MET A 110 19.83 32.68 7.62
C MET A 110 20.91 32.92 8.66
N ALA A 111 21.32 31.92 9.43
CA ALA A 111 22.37 32.04 10.43
C ALA A 111 23.71 32.44 9.79
N MET A 112 24.06 31.82 8.64
CA MET A 112 25.27 32.23 7.89
C MET A 112 25.16 33.64 7.34
N GLY A 113 23.96 34.08 6.95
CA GLY A 113 23.69 35.45 6.49
C GLY A 113 23.93 36.51 7.55
N THR A 114 23.73 36.20 8.83
CA THR A 114 23.94 37.14 9.97
C THR A 114 25.37 37.23 10.46
N VAL A 115 26.29 36.34 10.04
CA VAL A 115 27.71 36.42 10.42
C VAL A 115 28.29 37.71 9.87
N PRO A 116 28.93 38.58 10.71
CA PRO A 116 29.46 39.86 10.27
C PRO A 116 30.62 39.70 9.28
N GLN A 117 30.79 40.73 8.43
CA GLN A 117 31.82 40.81 7.40
C GLN A 117 32.84 41.88 7.76
N ALA A 118 34.13 41.63 7.47
CA ALA A 118 35.19 42.63 7.59
C ALA A 118 34.94 43.79 6.62
N PHE A 119 35.08 45.03 7.08
CA PHE A 119 34.86 46.25 6.32
C PHE A 119 36.10 47.18 6.31
N GLU A 120 37.04 47.03 7.27
CA GLU A 120 38.25 47.81 7.30
C GLU A 120 39.39 47.13 6.50
N PRO A 121 40.12 47.88 5.65
CA PRO A 121 41.29 47.35 4.91
C PRO A 121 42.31 46.67 5.82
N GLY A 122 42.77 45.48 5.40
CA GLY A 122 43.75 44.68 6.13
C GLY A 122 43.21 43.94 7.35
N MET A 123 42.01 44.25 7.81
CA MET A 123 41.42 43.65 9.02
C MET A 123 40.65 42.37 8.69
N GLY A 124 40.64 41.45 9.68
CA GLY A 124 39.81 40.25 9.68
C GLY A 124 38.84 40.26 10.84
N ILE A 125 37.71 39.63 10.67
CA ILE A 125 36.71 39.44 11.73
C ILE A 125 36.27 37.99 11.79
N MET A 126 36.06 37.49 12.99
CA MET A 126 35.37 36.23 13.27
C MET A 126 34.05 36.56 13.95
N GLY A 127 32.97 35.93 13.53
CA GLY A 127 31.65 36.19 14.08
C GLY A 127 30.77 34.96 14.15
N PHE A 128 29.70 35.11 14.90
CA PHE A 128 28.68 34.09 15.09
C PHE A 128 27.36 34.61 14.60
N GLY A 129 26.54 33.71 14.10
CA GLY A 129 25.17 33.95 13.69
C GLY A 129 24.24 32.91 14.28
N VAL A 130 23.00 33.31 14.58
CA VAL A 130 21.95 32.40 15.01
C VAL A 130 20.67 32.75 14.23
N ALA A 131 19.87 31.74 13.95
CA ALA A 131 18.57 31.94 13.28
C ALA A 131 17.55 30.92 13.75
N HIS A 132 16.29 31.31 13.62
CA HIS A 132 15.12 30.44 13.83
C HIS A 132 14.18 30.56 12.64
N TRP A 133 13.74 29.41 12.11
CA TRP A 133 12.78 29.36 11.02
C TRP A 133 11.83 28.18 11.15
N GLN A 134 10.53 28.45 11.24
CA GLN A 134 9.47 27.42 11.20
C GLN A 134 9.71 26.24 12.17
N GLY A 135 10.16 26.54 13.40
CA GLY A 135 10.42 25.54 14.46
C GLY A 135 11.83 24.95 14.45
N GLU A 136 12.63 25.21 13.42
CA GLU A 136 14.04 24.78 13.36
C GLU A 136 14.98 25.94 13.68
N GLN A 137 16.14 25.62 14.27
CA GLN A 137 17.15 26.58 14.68
C GLN A 137 18.50 26.23 14.07
N ALA A 138 19.33 27.23 13.87
CA ALA A 138 20.69 27.04 13.41
C ALA A 138 21.66 28.03 14.08
N ILE A 139 22.89 27.59 14.23
CA ILE A 139 24.02 28.41 14.60
C ILE A 139 25.03 28.44 13.45
N ALA A 140 25.73 29.55 13.28
CA ALA A 140 26.79 29.68 12.31
C ALA A 140 28.01 30.34 12.96
N VAL A 141 29.21 29.97 12.50
CA VAL A 141 30.45 30.63 12.76
C VAL A 141 31.10 30.98 11.43
N GLY A 142 31.67 32.15 11.32
CA GLY A 142 32.32 32.55 10.10
C GLY A 142 33.52 33.46 10.34
N PHE A 143 34.33 33.54 9.31
CA PHE A 143 35.50 34.36 9.21
C PHE A 143 35.42 35.21 7.94
N SER A 144 35.84 36.46 8.04
CA SER A 144 35.97 37.35 6.89
C SER A 144 37.27 38.17 7.00
N LYS A 145 37.88 38.47 5.86
CA LYS A 145 39.06 39.31 5.79
C LYS A 145 39.01 40.24 4.57
N ALA A 146 39.30 41.52 4.80
CA ALA A 146 39.51 42.49 3.73
C ALA A 146 41.02 42.54 3.39
N SER A 147 41.32 42.70 2.09
CA SER A 147 42.70 42.94 1.62
C SER A 147 43.22 44.28 2.12
N ASP A 148 44.54 44.47 2.13
CA ASP A 148 45.22 45.69 2.64
C ASP A 148 44.78 46.97 1.89
N ASN A 149 44.38 46.84 0.62
CA ASN A 149 43.86 47.96 -0.18
C ASN A 149 42.31 48.06 -0.14
N GLY A 150 41.65 47.20 0.66
CA GLY A 150 40.17 47.20 0.82
C GLY A 150 39.39 46.70 -0.38
N ARG A 151 40.03 46.32 -1.48
CA ARG A 151 39.30 46.00 -2.74
C ARG A 151 38.78 44.57 -2.82
N ILE A 152 39.34 43.64 -2.04
CA ILE A 152 38.92 42.22 -2.03
C ILE A 152 38.51 41.85 -0.63
N VAL A 153 37.32 41.22 -0.51
CA VAL A 153 36.84 40.66 0.75
C VAL A 153 36.58 39.18 0.56
N ILE A 154 37.20 38.35 1.36
CA ILE A 154 36.93 36.93 1.43
C ILE A 154 36.09 36.62 2.66
N ARG A 155 35.21 35.65 2.54
CA ARG A 155 34.35 35.18 3.63
C ARG A 155 34.19 33.65 3.57
N ALA A 156 34.24 33.00 4.72
CA ALA A 156 33.90 31.59 4.88
C ALA A 156 33.06 31.42 6.14
N SER A 157 32.09 30.52 6.10
CA SER A 157 31.25 30.24 7.26
C SER A 157 30.82 28.77 7.25
N GLY A 158 30.61 28.23 8.45
CA GLY A 158 30.02 26.94 8.70
C GLY A 158 28.78 27.07 9.57
N THR A 159 27.84 26.17 9.42
CA THR A 159 26.61 26.15 10.19
C THR A 159 26.23 24.74 10.64
N TYR A 160 25.44 24.68 11.70
CA TYR A 160 24.84 23.47 12.21
C TYR A 160 23.42 23.76 12.69
N ASN A 161 22.46 22.85 12.41
CA ASN A 161 21.04 23.06 12.72
C ASN A 161 20.45 21.95 13.59
N THR A 162 19.23 22.16 14.06
CA THR A 162 18.48 21.22 14.92
C THR A 162 18.12 19.91 14.24
N ARG A 163 18.29 19.82 12.91
CA ARG A 163 18.10 18.59 12.13
C ARG A 163 19.39 17.77 11.98
N ASN A 164 20.44 18.10 12.78
CA ASN A 164 21.76 17.47 12.71
C ASN A 164 22.44 17.62 11.33
N GLN A 165 22.12 18.71 10.62
CA GLN A 165 22.72 19.00 9.33
C GLN A 165 23.79 20.07 9.50
N ALA A 166 24.96 19.85 8.89
CA ALA A 166 26.03 20.81 8.80
C ALA A 166 26.11 21.36 7.38
N GLY A 167 26.49 22.65 7.27
CA GLY A 167 26.68 23.30 5.98
C GLY A 167 27.93 24.21 6.04
N ALA A 168 28.48 24.48 4.88
CA ALA A 168 29.58 25.43 4.74
C ALA A 168 29.39 26.27 3.48
N ALA A 169 29.85 27.51 3.54
CA ALA A 169 29.87 28.43 2.41
C ALA A 169 31.11 29.29 2.41
N ALA A 170 31.61 29.66 1.24
CA ALA A 170 32.67 30.61 1.04
C ALA A 170 32.33 31.56 -0.11
N GLY A 171 32.81 32.78 -0.05
CA GLY A 171 32.59 33.78 -1.08
C GLY A 171 33.73 34.79 -1.15
N VAL A 172 33.85 35.46 -2.28
CA VAL A 172 34.76 36.58 -2.51
C VAL A 172 33.98 37.73 -3.12
N GLY A 173 34.23 38.92 -2.62
CA GLY A 173 33.65 40.17 -3.12
C GLY A 173 34.76 41.13 -3.60
N PHE A 174 34.48 41.91 -4.62
CA PHE A 174 35.35 42.94 -5.16
C PHE A 174 34.69 44.30 -5.02
N GLN A 175 35.45 45.26 -4.45
CA GLN A 175 35.06 46.67 -4.38
C GLN A 175 35.78 47.46 -5.48
N PHE A 176 35.06 48.31 -6.19
CA PHE A 176 35.55 49.14 -7.29
C PHE A 176 35.14 50.62 -7.16
#